data_d4e0ccba0961a75539a32371780fbc9d
#
_entry.id   d4e0ccba0961a75539a32371780fbc9d
#
_cell.length_a   1.000
_cell.length_b   1.000
_cell.length_c   1.000
_cell.angle_alpha   90.00
_cell.angle_beta   90.00
_cell.angle_gamma   90.00
#
_symmetry.space_group_name_H-M   'P 1'
#
loop_
_entity.id
_entity.type
_entity.pdbx_description
1 polymer ?
#
loop_
_entity_poly.entity_id
_entity_poly.type
_entity_poly.pdbx_seq_one_letter_code
_entity_poly.pdbx_strand_id
1 'polypeptide(L)'
;MSTPILYEANEKTFTSMGNGALIDAINPRATQERNGIYELTFDYPVSGVLYDYLGVNKKVVADSSARHKGQAFTIVSITRPMNGIVTVYCEHVSYITAKTALKAGERLESITAQEAAIAWQTALVPRRPDLTFISDITSSGTFDLSQVGKFSNSREA
;
A
#
# COMPACT_ATOMS: atom_id res chain seq x y z
N MET A 1 -18.20 0.84 -2.90
CA MET A 1 -17.03 0.68 -2.02
C MET A 1 -17.57 0.27 -0.66
N SER A 2 -16.96 -0.69 0.02
CA SER A 2 -17.30 -1.02 1.42
C SER A 2 -16.89 0.13 2.35
N THR A 3 -17.48 0.21 3.54
CA THR A 3 -17.07 1.17 4.56
C THR A 3 -15.61 0.92 4.94
N PRO A 4 -14.72 1.91 4.88
CA PRO A 4 -13.33 1.74 5.27
C PRO A 4 -13.21 1.39 6.76
N ILE A 5 -12.20 0.59 7.12
CA ILE A 5 -11.92 0.19 8.51
C ILE A 5 -10.58 0.77 8.92
N LEU A 6 -10.54 1.43 10.09
CA LEU A 6 -9.35 2.05 10.66
C LEU A 6 -8.59 1.05 11.54
N TYR A 7 -7.26 1.03 11.41
CA TYR A 7 -6.34 0.21 12.18
C TYR A 7 -5.17 1.01 12.73
N GLU A 8 -4.49 0.47 13.72
CA GLU A 8 -3.27 1.05 14.25
C GLU A 8 -2.10 0.98 13.24
N ALA A 9 -1.11 1.86 13.43
CA ALA A 9 0.02 2.00 12.52
C ALA A 9 0.86 0.72 12.37
N ASN A 10 0.93 -0.09 13.44
CA ASN A 10 1.71 -1.34 13.49
C ASN A 10 0.92 -2.59 13.08
N GLU A 11 -0.35 -2.46 12.71
CA GLU A 11 -1.17 -3.59 12.27
C GLU A 11 -0.64 -4.17 10.94
N LYS A 12 -0.60 -5.50 10.85
CA LYS A 12 -0.05 -6.23 9.69
C LYS A 12 -1.03 -7.23 9.09
N THR A 13 -1.98 -7.71 9.84
CA THR A 13 -2.82 -8.86 9.45
C THR A 13 -4.25 -8.49 9.06
N PHE A 14 -4.76 -7.35 9.52
CA PHE A 14 -6.10 -6.81 9.20
C PHE A 14 -7.26 -7.82 9.37
N THR A 15 -7.10 -8.78 10.29
CA THR A 15 -8.10 -9.83 10.55
C THR A 15 -9.08 -9.47 11.66
N SER A 16 -8.77 -8.42 12.43
CA SER A 16 -9.62 -7.87 13.48
C SER A 16 -10.52 -6.75 12.93
N MET A 17 -11.40 -6.22 13.78
CA MET A 17 -12.18 -5.02 13.47
C MET A 17 -11.38 -3.71 13.65
N GLY A 18 -10.11 -3.80 14.01
CA GLY A 18 -9.24 -2.65 14.25
C GLY A 18 -9.82 -1.67 15.26
N ASN A 19 -9.66 -0.36 15.00
CA ASN A 19 -10.30 0.71 15.78
C ASN A 19 -11.80 0.87 15.45
N GLY A 20 -12.25 0.27 14.34
CA GLY A 20 -13.63 0.27 13.91
C GLY A 20 -13.85 0.75 12.48
N ALA A 21 -15.09 0.61 12.02
CA ALA A 21 -15.50 1.07 10.70
C ALA A 21 -15.68 2.60 10.69
N LEU A 22 -15.13 3.26 9.69
CA LEU A 22 -15.27 4.71 9.44
C LEU A 22 -16.65 5.00 8.82
N ILE A 23 -17.71 4.77 9.59
CA ILE A 23 -19.10 4.89 9.11
C ILE A 23 -19.46 6.32 8.70
N ASP A 24 -18.78 7.31 9.31
CA ASP A 24 -18.99 8.74 9.04
C ASP A 24 -18.12 9.23 7.85
N ALA A 25 -17.35 8.35 7.20
CA ALA A 25 -16.53 8.73 6.04
C ALA A 25 -17.40 9.14 4.87
N ILE A 26 -17.12 10.33 4.33
CA ILE A 26 -17.84 10.95 3.23
C ILE A 26 -17.03 10.75 1.93
N ASN A 27 -17.71 10.27 0.89
CA ASN A 27 -17.14 10.09 -0.45
C ASN A 27 -15.78 9.32 -0.48
N PRO A 28 -15.64 8.15 0.18
CA PRO A 28 -14.42 7.38 0.09
C PRO A 28 -14.16 6.96 -1.37
N ARG A 29 -12.99 7.35 -1.89
CA ARG A 29 -12.61 7.11 -3.28
C ARG A 29 -11.19 6.56 -3.34
N ALA A 30 -11.04 5.36 -3.90
CA ALA A 30 -9.74 4.82 -4.28
C ALA A 30 -9.48 5.10 -5.76
N THR A 31 -8.28 5.55 -6.07
CA THR A 31 -7.78 5.76 -7.43
C THR A 31 -6.61 4.81 -7.65
N GLN A 32 -6.67 4.00 -8.69
CA GLN A 32 -5.62 3.07 -9.05
C GLN A 32 -5.28 3.22 -10.54
N GLU A 33 -4.01 3.45 -10.83
CA GLU A 33 -3.47 3.50 -12.19
C GLU A 33 -2.41 2.42 -12.36
N ARG A 34 -2.36 1.83 -13.54
CA ARG A 34 -1.31 0.86 -13.87
C ARG A 34 0.05 1.56 -13.93
N ASN A 35 1.00 1.09 -13.13
CA ASN A 35 2.35 1.70 -12.97
C ASN A 35 2.30 3.17 -12.51
N GLY A 36 1.22 3.57 -11.86
CA GLY A 36 0.98 4.93 -11.41
C GLY A 36 0.49 4.99 -9.96
N ILE A 37 -0.40 5.94 -9.71
CA ILE A 37 -0.93 6.20 -8.37
C ILE A 37 -1.82 5.04 -7.88
N TYR A 38 -1.77 4.78 -6.57
CA TYR A 38 -2.68 3.90 -5.88
C TYR A 38 -2.98 4.47 -4.51
N GLU A 39 -4.05 5.24 -4.42
CA GLU A 39 -4.37 6.12 -3.30
C GLU A 39 -5.83 5.99 -2.89
N LEU A 40 -6.12 6.33 -1.63
CA LEU A 40 -7.47 6.42 -1.09
C LEU A 40 -7.64 7.82 -0.48
N THR A 41 -8.73 8.48 -0.81
CA THR A 41 -9.11 9.77 -0.24
C THR A 41 -10.53 9.70 0.28
N PHE A 42 -10.79 10.32 1.41
CA PHE A 42 -12.13 10.49 1.97
C PHE A 42 -12.18 11.73 2.87
N ASP A 43 -13.38 12.28 3.00
CA ASP A 43 -13.64 13.34 3.98
C ASP A 43 -14.20 12.73 5.26
N TYR A 44 -13.88 13.36 6.41
CA TYR A 44 -14.33 12.88 7.71
C TYR A 44 -14.76 14.06 8.61
N PRO A 45 -15.95 14.01 9.22
CA PRO A 45 -16.40 15.08 10.11
C PRO A 45 -15.64 15.03 11.44
N VAL A 46 -15.32 16.21 12.00
CA VAL A 46 -14.66 16.29 13.33
C VAL A 46 -15.56 15.80 14.46
N SER A 47 -16.88 15.74 14.24
CA SER A 47 -17.85 15.13 15.15
C SER A 47 -18.00 13.62 14.96
N GLY A 48 -17.31 13.03 13.99
CA GLY A 48 -17.39 11.60 13.71
C GLY A 48 -16.80 10.75 14.84
N VAL A 49 -17.37 9.57 15.05
CA VAL A 49 -17.06 8.69 16.21
C VAL A 49 -15.56 8.34 16.30
N LEU A 50 -14.89 8.20 15.16
CA LEU A 50 -13.47 7.81 15.12
C LEU A 50 -12.53 8.98 14.78
N TYR A 51 -13.00 10.24 14.84
CA TYR A 51 -12.16 11.38 14.50
C TYR A 51 -10.87 11.46 15.34
N ASP A 52 -10.97 11.28 16.65
CA ASP A 52 -9.82 11.32 17.56
C ASP A 52 -8.84 10.15 17.38
N TYR A 53 -9.29 9.10 16.69
CA TYR A 53 -8.46 7.96 16.34
C TYR A 53 -7.77 8.12 14.97
N LEU A 54 -8.14 9.11 14.16
CA LEU A 54 -7.45 9.39 12.89
C LEU A 54 -6.04 9.91 13.18
N GLY A 55 -5.05 9.42 12.43
CA GLY A 55 -3.67 9.86 12.59
C GLY A 55 -2.78 9.42 11.45
N VAL A 56 -1.76 10.21 11.17
CA VAL A 56 -0.72 9.87 10.19
C VAL A 56 -0.05 8.56 10.56
N ASN A 57 0.30 7.75 9.59
CA ASN A 57 0.83 6.38 9.66
C ASN A 57 -0.19 5.30 10.06
N LYS A 58 -1.38 5.62 10.55
CA LYS A 58 -2.42 4.61 10.77
C LYS A 58 -2.85 3.98 9.43
N LYS A 59 -3.45 2.80 9.52
CA LYS A 59 -3.86 2.03 8.36
C LYS A 59 -5.37 2.13 8.14
N VAL A 60 -5.77 2.16 6.90
CA VAL A 60 -7.17 2.10 6.48
C VAL A 60 -7.33 0.96 5.48
N VAL A 61 -8.24 0.05 5.74
CA VAL A 61 -8.58 -1.03 4.80
C VAL A 61 -9.87 -0.68 4.09
N ALA A 62 -9.82 -0.69 2.76
CA ALA A 62 -10.97 -0.38 1.91
C ALA A 62 -10.93 -1.18 0.60
N ASP A 63 -12.08 -1.33 -0.04
CA ASP A 63 -12.14 -1.87 -1.40
C ASP A 63 -11.72 -0.80 -2.39
N SER A 64 -10.75 -1.07 -3.25
CA SER A 64 -10.37 -0.14 -4.31
C SER A 64 -11.18 -0.34 -5.59
N SER A 65 -11.69 -1.55 -5.81
CA SER A 65 -12.55 -1.89 -6.94
C SER A 65 -13.39 -3.14 -6.64
N ALA A 66 -14.24 -3.53 -7.56
CA ALA A 66 -15.00 -4.78 -7.45
C ALA A 66 -14.09 -6.03 -7.39
N ARG A 67 -12.90 -5.95 -8.01
CA ARG A 67 -11.90 -7.04 -8.05
C ARG A 67 -10.88 -6.95 -6.91
N HIS A 68 -10.52 -5.75 -6.49
CA HIS A 68 -9.51 -5.51 -5.45
C HIS A 68 -10.19 -5.08 -4.15
N LYS A 69 -10.57 -6.06 -3.35
CA LYS A 69 -11.21 -5.86 -2.05
C LYS A 69 -10.19 -5.90 -0.93
N GLY A 70 -10.52 -5.24 0.18
CA GLY A 70 -9.73 -5.30 1.40
C GLY A 70 -8.30 -4.79 1.25
N GLN A 71 -8.08 -3.76 0.42
CA GLN A 71 -6.75 -3.20 0.20
C GLN A 71 -6.37 -2.29 1.37
N ALA A 72 -5.11 -2.42 1.81
CA ALA A 72 -4.58 -1.63 2.92
C ALA A 72 -3.88 -0.36 2.44
N PHE A 73 -4.24 0.76 3.05
CA PHE A 73 -3.67 2.08 2.79
C PHE A 73 -3.09 2.65 4.07
N THR A 74 -2.06 3.47 3.96
CA THR A 74 -1.46 4.22 5.06
C THR A 74 -1.90 5.67 4.99
N ILE A 75 -2.40 6.24 6.07
CA ILE A 75 -2.72 7.67 6.14
C ILE A 75 -1.40 8.46 6.08
N VAL A 76 -1.25 9.28 5.06
CA VAL A 76 -0.05 10.11 4.86
C VAL A 76 -0.27 11.55 5.26
N SER A 77 -1.50 12.05 5.11
CA SER A 77 -1.84 13.39 5.57
C SER A 77 -3.33 13.54 5.91
N ILE A 78 -3.61 14.47 6.81
CA ILE A 78 -4.96 14.89 7.20
C ILE A 78 -4.95 16.42 7.15
N THR A 79 -5.92 17.01 6.45
CA THR A 79 -6.01 18.47 6.36
C THR A 79 -6.41 19.09 7.70
N ARG A 80 -6.20 20.39 7.84
CA ARG A 80 -6.82 21.15 8.94
C ARG A 80 -8.34 21.16 8.75
N PRO A 81 -9.12 21.13 9.83
CA PRO A 81 -10.57 21.18 9.72
C PRO A 81 -11.04 22.43 8.99
N MET A 82 -11.91 22.25 8.00
CA MET A 82 -12.62 23.32 7.31
C MET A 82 -14.12 23.02 7.38
N ASN A 83 -14.91 23.93 7.93
CA ASN A 83 -16.35 23.73 8.14
C ASN A 83 -16.68 22.42 8.90
N GLY A 84 -15.83 22.03 9.87
CA GLY A 84 -16.02 20.82 10.65
C GLY A 84 -15.68 19.52 9.92
N ILE A 85 -14.99 19.58 8.77
CA ILE A 85 -14.60 18.41 7.96
C ILE A 85 -13.09 18.45 7.75
N VAL A 86 -12.45 17.28 7.78
CA VAL A 86 -11.06 17.04 7.36
C VAL A 86 -11.05 16.16 6.14
N THR A 87 -10.09 16.35 5.25
CA THR A 87 -9.81 15.42 4.15
C THR A 87 -8.61 14.54 4.55
N VAL A 88 -8.78 13.24 4.43
CA VAL A 88 -7.77 12.23 4.74
C VAL A 88 -7.20 11.67 3.44
N TYR A 89 -5.89 11.73 3.29
CA TYR A 89 -5.15 11.20 2.15
C TYR A 89 -4.35 9.97 2.57
N CYS A 90 -4.51 8.89 1.82
CA CYS A 90 -3.86 7.62 2.11
C CYS A 90 -3.18 7.07 0.85
N GLU A 91 -1.97 6.55 1.03
CA GLU A 91 -1.23 5.81 0.00
C GLU A 91 -1.38 4.30 0.25
N HIS A 92 -1.49 3.52 -0.81
CA HIS A 92 -1.49 2.06 -0.70
C HIS A 92 -0.20 1.56 -0.04
N VAL A 93 -0.29 0.48 0.74
CA VAL A 93 0.88 -0.03 1.49
C VAL A 93 2.07 -0.42 0.59
N SER A 94 1.85 -0.69 -0.70
CA SER A 94 2.94 -0.94 -1.65
C SER A 94 3.89 0.24 -1.83
N TYR A 95 3.50 1.48 -1.48
CA TYR A 95 4.40 2.65 -1.50
C TYR A 95 5.59 2.55 -0.54
N ILE A 96 5.54 1.60 0.39
CA ILE A 96 6.68 1.32 1.26
C ILE A 96 7.92 0.90 0.46
N THR A 97 7.71 0.26 -0.70
CA THR A 97 8.80 -0.14 -1.59
C THR A 97 9.48 1.06 -2.25
N ALA A 98 8.76 2.17 -2.47
CA ALA A 98 9.34 3.41 -2.99
C ALA A 98 10.37 4.05 -2.03
N LYS A 99 10.29 3.72 -0.73
CA LYS A 99 11.20 4.20 0.31
C LYS A 99 12.33 3.19 0.64
N THR A 100 12.43 2.11 -0.16
CA THR A 100 13.38 1.02 0.08
C THR A 100 14.38 0.99 -1.07
N ALA A 101 15.67 1.00 -0.76
CA ALA A 101 16.71 0.87 -1.77
C ALA A 101 16.77 -0.57 -2.29
N LEU A 102 17.22 -0.73 -3.53
CA LEU A 102 17.44 -2.02 -4.15
C LEU A 102 18.96 -2.21 -4.35
N LYS A 103 19.50 -3.29 -3.80
CA LYS A 103 20.91 -3.64 -4.01
C LYS A 103 21.08 -4.24 -5.41
N ALA A 104 22.13 -3.83 -6.11
CA ALA A 104 22.50 -4.47 -7.36
C ALA A 104 22.75 -5.97 -7.16
N GLY A 105 22.24 -6.77 -8.07
CA GLY A 105 22.34 -8.22 -8.07
C GLY A 105 22.82 -8.76 -9.40
N GLU A 106 22.58 -10.03 -9.62
CA GLU A 106 22.91 -10.72 -10.86
C GLU A 106 21.73 -10.74 -11.83
N ARG A 107 22.01 -11.04 -13.07
CA ARG A 107 21.01 -11.39 -14.06
C ARG A 107 20.63 -12.86 -13.88
N LEU A 108 19.35 -13.11 -13.64
CA LEU A 108 18.80 -14.45 -13.47
C LEU A 108 18.05 -14.85 -14.75
N GLU A 109 18.34 -16.02 -15.27
CA GLU A 109 17.73 -16.54 -16.51
C GLU A 109 16.88 -17.77 -16.23
N SER A 110 15.84 -17.98 -17.02
CA SER A 110 14.93 -19.13 -16.93
C SER A 110 14.24 -19.28 -15.57
N ILE A 111 13.97 -18.18 -14.88
CA ILE A 111 13.25 -18.14 -13.62
C ILE A 111 11.78 -17.78 -13.80
N THR A 112 10.95 -18.27 -12.90
CA THR A 112 9.52 -17.93 -12.84
C THR A 112 9.30 -16.53 -12.27
N ALA A 113 8.10 -15.96 -12.47
CA ALA A 113 7.73 -14.67 -11.87
C ALA A 113 7.79 -14.71 -10.33
N GLN A 114 7.46 -15.85 -9.72
CA GLN A 114 7.56 -16.05 -8.26
C GLN A 114 9.01 -15.99 -7.78
N GLU A 115 9.93 -16.65 -8.47
CA GLU A 115 11.37 -16.63 -8.15
C GLU A 115 11.97 -15.25 -8.37
N ALA A 116 11.57 -14.54 -9.43
CA ALA A 116 11.97 -13.15 -9.68
C ALA A 116 11.52 -12.22 -8.54
N ALA A 117 10.28 -12.36 -8.06
CA ALA A 117 9.77 -11.59 -6.93
C ALA A 117 10.52 -11.88 -5.61
N ILE A 118 10.91 -13.13 -5.37
CA ILE A 118 11.73 -13.51 -4.20
C ILE A 118 13.14 -12.91 -4.32
N ALA A 119 13.76 -12.97 -5.51
CA ALA A 119 15.06 -12.37 -5.76
C ALA A 119 15.03 -10.85 -5.52
N TRP A 120 14.01 -10.17 -6.04
CA TRP A 120 13.77 -8.75 -5.81
C TRP A 120 13.62 -8.44 -4.31
N GLN A 121 12.78 -9.18 -3.59
CA GLN A 121 12.61 -9.01 -2.13
C GLN A 121 13.92 -9.18 -1.36
N THR A 122 14.74 -10.14 -1.77
CA THR A 122 16.04 -10.42 -1.14
C THR A 122 17.03 -9.26 -1.36
N ALA A 123 16.93 -8.57 -2.48
CA ALA A 123 17.76 -7.42 -2.82
C ALA A 123 17.35 -6.11 -2.13
N LEU A 124 16.17 -6.06 -1.47
CA LEU A 124 15.71 -4.85 -0.76
C LEU A 124 16.60 -4.50 0.43
N VAL A 125 16.87 -3.18 0.59
CA VAL A 125 17.65 -2.64 1.71
C VAL A 125 16.89 -1.48 2.36
N PRO A 126 16.44 -1.61 3.61
CA PRO A 126 16.53 -2.81 4.47
C PRO A 126 15.67 -3.96 3.95
N ARG A 127 16.05 -5.19 4.27
CA ARG A 127 15.31 -6.39 3.86
C ARG A 127 13.87 -6.34 4.40
N ARG A 128 12.90 -6.75 3.57
CA ARG A 128 11.47 -6.70 3.88
C ARG A 128 10.83 -8.10 3.83
N PRO A 129 11.06 -8.94 4.87
CA PRO A 129 10.49 -10.29 4.92
C PRO A 129 8.97 -10.29 5.13
N ASP A 130 8.40 -9.14 5.49
CA ASP A 130 6.96 -8.90 5.66
C ASP A 130 6.20 -8.76 4.33
N LEU A 131 6.91 -8.60 3.21
CA LEU A 131 6.29 -8.61 1.88
C LEU A 131 6.18 -10.06 1.39
N THR A 132 5.01 -10.44 0.94
CA THR A 132 4.75 -11.75 0.32
C THR A 132 4.28 -11.56 -1.11
N PHE A 133 4.69 -12.46 -1.98
CA PHE A 133 4.33 -12.44 -3.39
C PHE A 133 3.68 -13.76 -3.77
N ILE A 134 2.64 -13.66 -4.57
CA ILE A 134 1.97 -14.80 -5.17
C ILE A 134 1.84 -14.51 -6.67
N SER A 135 2.27 -15.45 -7.50
CA SER A 135 2.11 -15.37 -8.95
C SER A 135 1.56 -16.68 -9.48
N ASP A 136 0.60 -16.59 -10.38
CA ASP A 136 0.05 -17.69 -11.18
C ASP A 136 0.76 -17.84 -12.53
N ILE A 137 1.75 -16.98 -12.80
CA ILE A 137 2.55 -17.04 -14.03
C ILE A 137 3.56 -18.18 -13.91
N THR A 138 3.40 -19.20 -14.75
CA THR A 138 4.26 -20.40 -14.78
C THR A 138 5.38 -20.34 -15.82
N SER A 139 5.28 -19.40 -16.79
CA SER A 139 6.33 -19.21 -17.78
C SER A 139 7.59 -18.64 -17.15
N SER A 140 8.75 -19.15 -17.59
CA SER A 140 10.06 -18.62 -17.18
C SER A 140 10.49 -17.45 -18.08
N GLY A 141 11.33 -16.59 -17.52
CA GLY A 141 11.87 -15.42 -18.20
C GLY A 141 13.22 -15.00 -17.62
N THR A 142 13.69 -13.84 -18.05
CA THR A 142 14.93 -13.24 -17.52
C THR A 142 14.56 -12.11 -16.58
N PHE A 143 15.21 -12.07 -15.40
CA PHE A 143 15.11 -10.99 -14.44
C PHE A 143 16.51 -10.43 -14.14
N ASP A 144 16.72 -9.15 -14.43
CA ASP A 144 18.05 -8.52 -14.40
C ASP A 144 18.17 -7.46 -13.30
N LEU A 145 18.73 -7.86 -12.15
CA LEU A 145 19.04 -6.96 -11.05
C LEU A 145 20.36 -6.18 -11.25
N SER A 146 21.15 -6.47 -12.29
CA SER A 146 22.37 -5.72 -12.60
C SER A 146 22.08 -4.29 -13.07
N GLN A 147 20.84 -4.03 -13.50
CA GLN A 147 20.38 -2.74 -14.01
C GLN A 147 19.81 -1.79 -12.92
N VAL A 148 19.95 -2.16 -11.66
CA VAL A 148 19.42 -1.42 -10.51
C VAL A 148 19.71 0.08 -10.52
N GLY A 149 20.87 0.50 -10.99
CA GLY A 149 21.23 1.92 -11.08
C GLY A 149 20.38 2.75 -12.08
N LYS A 150 19.50 2.09 -12.86
CA LYS A 150 18.58 2.76 -13.80
C LYS A 150 17.22 3.06 -13.19
N PHE A 151 16.91 2.53 -12.00
CA PHE A 151 15.66 2.75 -11.31
C PHE A 151 15.81 3.83 -10.24
N SER A 152 14.83 4.70 -10.09
CA SER A 152 14.85 5.74 -9.06
C SER A 152 14.55 5.17 -7.67
N ASN A 153 13.84 4.05 -7.60
CA ASN A 153 13.52 3.33 -6.36
C ASN A 153 13.09 1.88 -6.64
N SER A 154 12.91 1.09 -5.59
CA SER A 154 12.56 -0.33 -5.72
C SER A 154 11.14 -0.60 -6.24
N ARG A 155 10.27 0.41 -6.31
CA ARG A 155 8.93 0.28 -6.87
C ARG A 155 8.95 0.33 -8.41
N GLU A 156 9.96 0.97 -8.99
CA GLU A 156 10.13 1.08 -10.44
C GLU A 156 10.91 -0.09 -11.04
N ALA A 157 11.61 -0.86 -10.20
CA ALA A 157 12.32 -2.07 -10.59
C ALA A 157 11.36 -3.24 -10.77
#